data_35921099245f819e52c7200a23d768dd
#
_entry.id   35921099245f819e52c7200a23d768dd
#
_cell.length_a   1.000
_cell.length_b   1.000
_cell.length_c   1.000
_cell.angle_alpha   90.00
_cell.angle_beta   90.00
_cell.angle_gamma   90.00
#
_symmetry.space_group_name_H-M   'P 1'
#
loop_
_entity.id
_entity.type
_entity.pdbx_description
1 polymer ?
#
loop_
_entity_poly.entity_id
_entity_poly.type
_entity_poly.pdbx_seq_one_letter_code
_entity_poly.pdbx_strand_id
1 'polypeptide(L)'
;MRKIRSILQMFRLVMILPWVNWKDNKFILDLDRWQKIFALKGSRTVVLANLLWSKKEFRNLFIYRNSHRRIFRCWIALWYRPMDTLFIETPEIGGGLFIQHGFATMIAAKSIGENCWINQQVTIGYTGKGCPVIGNNVMITCGAKVLGDVFVGDGAVIGANAVVVKNVEPGAVMGGVPAKVIRKKED
;
A
#
# COMPACT_ATOMS: atom_id res chain seq x y z
N MET A 1 -13.67 -1.07 -30.06
CA MET A 1 -12.67 -1.31 -29.00
C MET A 1 -13.18 -1.09 -27.57
N ARG A 2 -13.91 -0.01 -27.21
CA ARG A 2 -14.45 0.19 -25.84
C ARG A 2 -15.36 -0.96 -25.35
N LYS A 3 -16.30 -1.44 -26.16
CA LYS A 3 -17.23 -2.54 -25.79
C LYS A 3 -16.50 -3.86 -25.48
N ILE A 4 -15.51 -4.23 -26.29
CA ILE A 4 -14.73 -5.47 -26.08
C ILE A 4 -13.93 -5.39 -24.77
N ARG A 5 -13.34 -4.22 -24.46
CA ARG A 5 -12.65 -3.96 -23.20
C ARG A 5 -13.59 -4.13 -22.00
N SER A 6 -14.79 -3.59 -22.06
CA SER A 6 -15.79 -3.71 -20.99
C SER A 6 -16.22 -5.15 -20.76
N ILE A 7 -16.45 -5.92 -21.83
CA ILE A 7 -16.81 -7.34 -21.73
C ILE A 7 -15.69 -8.15 -21.07
N LEU A 8 -14.44 -7.96 -21.52
CA LEU A 8 -13.28 -8.64 -20.96
C LEU A 8 -13.08 -8.29 -19.48
N GLN A 9 -13.28 -7.03 -19.10
CA GLN A 9 -13.20 -6.57 -17.72
C GLN A 9 -14.27 -7.23 -16.83
N MET A 10 -15.52 -7.30 -17.32
CA MET A 10 -16.60 -7.96 -16.61
C MET A 10 -16.34 -9.46 -16.47
N PHE A 11 -15.90 -10.14 -17.53
CA PHE A 11 -15.56 -11.54 -17.47
C PHE A 11 -14.49 -11.85 -16.40
N ARG A 12 -13.39 -11.09 -16.40
CA ARG A 12 -12.33 -11.24 -15.40
C ARG A 12 -12.83 -11.00 -13.97
N LEU A 13 -13.71 -10.02 -13.80
CA LEU A 13 -14.31 -9.74 -12.49
C LEU A 13 -15.18 -10.91 -12.01
N VAL A 14 -16.05 -11.43 -12.87
CA VAL A 14 -16.93 -12.57 -12.54
C VAL A 14 -16.12 -13.78 -12.06
N MET A 15 -14.92 -14.00 -12.62
CA MET A 15 -14.05 -15.11 -12.22
C MET A 15 -13.50 -15.00 -10.80
N ILE A 16 -13.40 -13.80 -10.24
CA ILE A 16 -12.86 -13.62 -8.88
C ILE A 16 -13.91 -13.19 -7.86
N LEU A 17 -15.02 -12.61 -8.30
CA LEU A 17 -16.03 -11.99 -7.44
C LEU A 17 -16.60 -12.91 -6.36
N PRO A 18 -16.94 -14.20 -6.64
CA PRO A 18 -17.47 -15.11 -5.63
C PRO A 18 -16.48 -15.37 -4.48
N TRP A 19 -15.21 -15.15 -4.70
CA TRP A 19 -14.14 -15.43 -3.75
C TRP A 19 -13.72 -14.18 -2.95
N VAL A 20 -14.22 -13.00 -3.28
CA VAL A 20 -13.91 -11.76 -2.56
C VAL A 20 -14.50 -11.79 -1.17
N ASN A 21 -13.67 -11.63 -0.15
CA ASN A 21 -14.14 -11.53 1.23
C ASN A 21 -14.61 -10.10 1.56
N TRP A 22 -15.89 -9.83 1.33
CA TRP A 22 -16.52 -8.53 1.63
C TRP A 22 -16.68 -8.25 3.12
N LYS A 23 -16.31 -9.20 4.01
CA LYS A 23 -16.32 -9.03 5.47
C LYS A 23 -14.95 -8.63 6.01
N ASP A 24 -13.91 -8.65 5.19
CA ASP A 24 -12.57 -8.22 5.59
C ASP A 24 -12.52 -6.69 5.71
N ASN A 25 -12.53 -6.20 6.95
CA ASN A 25 -12.52 -4.77 7.22
C ASN A 25 -11.29 -4.04 6.65
N LYS A 26 -10.11 -4.66 6.71
CA LYS A 26 -8.88 -4.06 6.16
C LYS A 26 -8.98 -3.86 4.65
N PHE A 27 -9.51 -4.86 3.93
CA PHE A 27 -9.76 -4.76 2.50
C PHE A 27 -10.81 -3.70 2.15
N ILE A 28 -11.88 -3.61 2.93
CA ILE A 28 -12.93 -2.60 2.71
C ILE A 28 -12.37 -1.19 2.90
N LEU A 29 -11.58 -0.96 3.94
CA LEU A 29 -10.92 0.33 4.18
C LEU A 29 -9.94 0.70 3.06
N ASP A 30 -9.19 -0.27 2.53
CA ASP A 30 -8.35 -0.05 1.35
C ASP A 30 -9.21 0.41 0.16
N LEU A 31 -10.26 -0.35 -0.15
CA LEU A 31 -11.14 -0.09 -1.29
C LEU A 31 -11.78 1.31 -1.22
N ASP A 32 -12.34 1.64 -0.05
CA ASP A 32 -13.01 2.92 0.20
C ASP A 32 -12.02 4.09 0.07
N ARG A 33 -10.79 3.94 0.60
CA ARG A 33 -9.74 4.95 0.46
C ARG A 33 -9.30 5.16 -0.99
N TRP A 34 -9.05 4.08 -1.73
CA TRP A 34 -8.68 4.16 -3.13
C TRP A 34 -9.82 4.74 -3.97
N GLN A 35 -11.08 4.40 -3.66
CA GLN A 35 -12.26 5.02 -4.27
C GLN A 35 -12.26 6.53 -4.08
N LYS A 36 -12.01 6.99 -2.86
CA LYS A 36 -11.97 8.43 -2.52
C LYS A 36 -10.84 9.16 -3.25
N ILE A 37 -9.62 8.61 -3.24
CA ILE A 37 -8.44 9.25 -3.85
C ILE A 37 -8.62 9.41 -5.38
N PHE A 38 -9.19 8.42 -6.06
CA PHE A 38 -9.42 8.47 -7.51
C PHE A 38 -10.81 8.99 -7.90
N ALA A 39 -11.61 9.46 -6.94
CA ALA A 39 -12.99 9.93 -7.13
C ALA A 39 -13.84 8.96 -7.98
N LEU A 40 -13.67 7.65 -7.76
CA LEU A 40 -14.39 6.63 -8.52
C LEU A 40 -15.85 6.56 -8.09
N LYS A 41 -16.75 6.47 -9.08
CA LYS A 41 -18.20 6.38 -8.84
C LYS A 41 -18.69 4.93 -8.97
N GLY A 42 -19.75 4.59 -8.25
CA GLY A 42 -20.44 3.31 -8.33
C GLY A 42 -20.34 2.47 -7.06
N SER A 43 -20.90 1.27 -7.12
CA SER A 43 -20.83 0.30 -6.02
C SER A 43 -19.40 -0.20 -5.79
N ARG A 44 -19.12 -0.77 -4.61
CA ARG A 44 -17.82 -1.37 -4.30
C ARG A 44 -17.35 -2.39 -5.34
N THR A 45 -18.28 -3.14 -5.94
CA THR A 45 -17.96 -4.09 -7.02
C THR A 45 -17.44 -3.38 -8.28
N VAL A 46 -18.06 -2.27 -8.67
CA VAL A 46 -17.63 -1.45 -9.81
C VAL A 46 -16.28 -0.81 -9.53
N VAL A 47 -16.08 -0.29 -8.33
CA VAL A 47 -14.80 0.28 -7.89
C VAL A 47 -13.69 -0.78 -7.92
N LEU A 48 -13.94 -1.97 -7.37
CA LEU A 48 -13.00 -3.09 -7.40
C LEU A 48 -12.61 -3.43 -8.84
N ALA A 49 -13.59 -3.55 -9.74
CA ALA A 49 -13.33 -3.82 -11.15
C ALA A 49 -12.43 -2.77 -11.80
N ASN A 50 -12.71 -1.49 -11.55
CA ASN A 50 -11.91 -0.38 -12.07
C ASN A 50 -10.49 -0.38 -11.53
N LEU A 51 -10.31 -0.57 -10.24
CA LEU A 51 -8.99 -0.61 -9.60
C LEU A 51 -8.17 -1.80 -10.07
N LEU A 52 -8.72 -3.00 -10.09
CA LEU A 52 -8.04 -4.18 -10.59
C LEU A 52 -7.68 -4.06 -12.09
N TRP A 53 -8.48 -3.35 -12.88
CA TRP A 53 -8.17 -3.12 -14.28
C TRP A 53 -7.05 -2.09 -14.47
N SER A 54 -7.12 -0.95 -13.78
CA SER A 54 -6.32 0.23 -14.07
C SER A 54 -5.09 0.41 -13.16
N LYS A 55 -5.07 -0.19 -11.95
CA LYS A 55 -4.05 0.05 -10.93
C LYS A 55 -3.30 -1.22 -10.56
N LYS A 56 -2.07 -1.35 -11.06
CA LYS A 56 -1.24 -2.53 -10.75
C LYS A 56 -0.88 -2.59 -9.27
N GLU A 57 -0.65 -1.44 -8.64
CA GLU A 57 -0.35 -1.30 -7.22
C GLU A 57 -1.49 -1.85 -6.35
N PHE A 58 -2.73 -1.57 -6.74
CA PHE A 58 -3.90 -2.13 -6.06
C PHE A 58 -3.99 -3.64 -6.23
N ARG A 59 -3.55 -4.21 -7.37
CA ARG A 59 -3.48 -5.67 -7.56
C ARG A 59 -2.53 -6.31 -6.55
N ASN A 60 -1.33 -5.73 -6.34
CA ASN A 60 -0.38 -6.21 -5.34
C ASN A 60 -0.99 -6.16 -3.93
N LEU A 61 -1.66 -5.06 -3.57
CA LEU A 61 -2.33 -4.93 -2.28
C LEU A 61 -3.47 -5.96 -2.14
N PHE A 62 -4.29 -6.14 -3.16
CA PHE A 62 -5.36 -7.14 -3.17
C PHE A 62 -4.83 -8.58 -3.05
N ILE A 63 -3.74 -8.91 -3.73
CA ILE A 63 -3.04 -10.19 -3.62
C ILE A 63 -2.47 -10.37 -2.22
N TYR A 64 -1.86 -9.33 -1.63
CA TYR A 64 -1.36 -9.33 -0.27
C TYR A 64 -2.47 -9.61 0.76
N ARG A 65 -3.62 -8.92 0.68
CA ARG A 65 -4.78 -9.17 1.56
C ARG A 65 -5.32 -10.61 1.49
N ASN A 66 -5.08 -11.29 0.38
CA ASN A 66 -5.47 -12.69 0.18
C ASN A 66 -4.30 -13.68 0.28
N SER A 67 -3.17 -13.28 0.87
CA SER A 67 -1.95 -14.10 0.92
C SER A 67 -2.11 -15.42 1.66
N HIS A 68 -3.00 -15.48 2.67
CA HIS A 68 -3.36 -16.70 3.41
C HIS A 68 -4.14 -17.73 2.54
N ARG A 69 -4.69 -17.31 1.41
CA ARG A 69 -5.50 -18.14 0.49
C ARG A 69 -4.68 -18.46 -0.76
N ARG A 70 -3.73 -19.39 -0.66
CA ARG A 70 -2.74 -19.69 -1.71
C ARG A 70 -3.34 -19.87 -3.11
N ILE A 71 -4.37 -20.73 -3.23
CA ILE A 71 -5.02 -21.03 -4.52
C ILE A 71 -5.67 -19.76 -5.10
N PHE A 72 -6.43 -19.02 -4.27
CA PHE A 72 -7.09 -17.80 -4.72
C PHE A 72 -6.08 -16.70 -5.11
N ARG A 73 -4.98 -16.60 -4.41
CA ARG A 73 -3.88 -15.68 -4.75
C ARG A 73 -3.31 -15.96 -6.16
N CYS A 74 -3.03 -17.23 -6.46
CA CYS A 74 -2.56 -17.62 -7.79
C CYS A 74 -3.63 -17.36 -8.85
N TRP A 75 -4.89 -17.62 -8.53
CA TRP A 75 -6.03 -17.36 -9.40
C TRP A 75 -6.18 -15.87 -9.71
N ILE A 76 -6.09 -14.98 -8.69
CA ILE A 76 -6.09 -13.53 -8.88
C ILE A 76 -4.94 -13.11 -9.80
N ALA A 77 -3.72 -13.57 -9.53
CA ALA A 77 -2.52 -13.20 -10.29
C ALA A 77 -2.60 -13.61 -11.76
N LEU A 78 -3.28 -14.71 -12.07
CA LEU A 78 -3.52 -15.17 -13.45
C LEU A 78 -4.38 -14.16 -14.22
N TRP A 79 -5.45 -13.65 -13.61
CA TRP A 79 -6.39 -12.72 -14.25
C TRP A 79 -5.95 -11.27 -14.19
N TYR A 80 -5.25 -10.90 -13.11
CA TYR A 80 -4.81 -9.53 -12.82
C TYR A 80 -3.34 -9.51 -12.43
N ARG A 81 -2.47 -9.57 -13.44
CA ARG A 81 -1.02 -9.56 -13.22
C ARG A 81 -0.60 -8.38 -12.33
N PRO A 82 0.06 -8.64 -11.20
CA PRO A 82 0.57 -7.59 -10.32
C PRO A 82 1.73 -6.83 -10.94
N MET A 83 2.23 -5.83 -10.24
CA MET A 83 3.47 -5.14 -10.56
C MET A 83 4.65 -5.96 -10.04
N ASP A 84 5.58 -6.32 -10.90
CA ASP A 84 6.72 -7.19 -10.59
C ASP A 84 7.79 -6.48 -9.72
N THR A 85 7.76 -5.15 -9.65
CA THR A 85 8.73 -4.31 -8.92
C THR A 85 8.19 -3.75 -7.60
N LEU A 86 7.04 -4.22 -7.15
CA LEU A 86 6.43 -3.86 -5.86
C LEU A 86 6.36 -5.10 -4.96
N PHE A 87 7.12 -5.07 -3.86
CA PHE A 87 7.19 -6.15 -2.88
C PHE A 87 6.52 -5.72 -1.59
N ILE A 88 5.56 -6.50 -1.08
CA ILE A 88 4.86 -6.28 0.18
C ILE A 88 5.10 -7.52 1.04
N GLU A 89 6.04 -7.43 1.98
CA GLU A 89 6.49 -8.53 2.83
C GLU A 89 6.18 -8.31 4.31
N THR A 90 5.59 -7.17 4.65
CA THR A 90 5.16 -6.85 6.02
C THR A 90 4.06 -7.80 6.47
N PRO A 91 4.19 -8.50 7.62
CA PRO A 91 3.19 -9.47 8.07
C PRO A 91 1.87 -8.83 8.48
N GLU A 92 1.92 -7.63 9.06
CA GLU A 92 0.74 -6.90 9.51
C GLU A 92 0.68 -5.49 8.95
N ILE A 93 -0.40 -5.21 8.19
CA ILE A 93 -0.71 -3.88 7.65
C ILE A 93 -2.16 -3.55 7.98
N GLY A 94 -2.37 -2.41 8.61
CA GLY A 94 -3.70 -1.84 8.87
C GLY A 94 -4.50 -1.59 7.59
N GLY A 95 -5.76 -1.29 7.73
CA GLY A 95 -6.63 -0.96 6.60
C GLY A 95 -6.34 0.43 6.02
N GLY A 96 -6.75 0.66 4.79
CA GLY A 96 -6.60 1.95 4.14
C GLY A 96 -5.17 2.24 3.64
N LEU A 97 -4.35 1.22 3.35
CA LEU A 97 -3.06 1.45 2.72
C LEU A 97 -3.23 1.98 1.29
N PHE A 98 -2.58 3.09 1.00
CA PHE A 98 -2.50 3.64 -0.36
C PHE A 98 -1.07 3.60 -0.88
N ILE A 99 -0.87 2.98 -2.03
CA ILE A 99 0.43 2.87 -2.70
C ILE A 99 0.34 3.69 -4.00
N GLN A 100 1.11 4.77 -4.07
CA GLN A 100 1.13 5.62 -5.25
C GLN A 100 2.31 5.24 -6.15
N HIS A 101 2.00 4.87 -7.40
CA HIS A 101 2.93 4.43 -8.44
C HIS A 101 3.66 3.11 -8.15
N GLY A 102 4.10 2.84 -6.96
CA GLY A 102 4.59 1.57 -6.41
C GLY A 102 5.80 0.90 -7.07
N PHE A 103 6.35 1.40 -8.18
CA PHE A 103 7.49 0.77 -8.84
C PHE A 103 8.78 0.90 -8.01
N ALA A 104 9.65 -0.11 -8.09
CA ALA A 104 10.90 -0.21 -7.34
C ALA A 104 10.71 0.00 -5.82
N THR A 105 9.62 -0.54 -5.26
CA THR A 105 9.22 -0.33 -3.87
C THR A 105 9.28 -1.63 -3.08
N MET A 106 9.94 -1.59 -1.91
CA MET A 106 10.01 -2.67 -0.94
C MET A 106 9.34 -2.23 0.35
N ILE A 107 8.36 -3.00 0.81
CA ILE A 107 7.61 -2.76 2.04
C ILE A 107 7.81 -3.97 2.97
N ALA A 108 8.88 -3.94 3.77
CA ALA A 108 9.29 -4.99 4.68
C ALA A 108 9.47 -4.44 6.11
N ALA A 109 8.37 -3.98 6.70
CA ALA A 109 8.28 -3.55 8.09
C ALA A 109 7.90 -4.72 9.02
N LYS A 110 8.06 -4.55 10.32
CA LYS A 110 7.47 -5.42 11.34
C LYS A 110 5.94 -5.27 11.34
N SER A 111 5.45 -4.03 11.30
CA SER A 111 4.04 -3.70 11.13
C SER A 111 3.86 -2.30 10.56
N ILE A 112 2.71 -2.07 9.93
CA ILE A 112 2.28 -0.77 9.42
C ILE A 112 0.85 -0.51 9.92
N GLY A 113 0.62 0.66 10.48
CA GLY A 113 -0.69 1.09 10.96
C GLY A 113 -1.70 1.39 9.84
N GLU A 114 -2.81 1.99 10.22
CA GLU A 114 -3.90 2.31 9.31
C GLU A 114 -3.63 3.59 8.50
N ASN A 115 -4.27 3.69 7.34
CA ASN A 115 -4.29 4.88 6.50
C ASN A 115 -2.90 5.41 6.09
N CYS A 116 -1.92 4.55 5.97
CA CYS A 116 -0.60 4.94 5.49
C CYS A 116 -0.59 5.21 3.97
N TRP A 117 0.35 6.05 3.54
CA TRP A 117 0.57 6.41 2.15
C TRP A 117 2.03 6.17 1.79
N ILE A 118 2.28 5.31 0.82
CA ILE A 118 3.63 4.94 0.37
C ILE A 118 3.77 5.24 -1.11
N ASN A 119 4.80 6.02 -1.48
CA ASN A 119 5.09 6.34 -2.86
C ASN A 119 6.07 5.34 -3.50
N GLN A 120 6.38 5.55 -4.77
CA GLN A 120 7.36 4.77 -5.52
C GLN A 120 8.79 4.92 -4.97
N GLN A 121 9.63 3.93 -5.27
CA GLN A 121 11.06 3.87 -4.90
C GLN A 121 11.33 3.92 -3.38
N VAL A 122 10.29 3.72 -2.58
CA VAL A 122 10.42 3.62 -1.13
C VAL A 122 11.03 2.27 -0.75
N THR A 123 11.94 2.29 0.23
CA THR A 123 12.41 1.07 0.89
C THR A 123 12.11 1.16 2.37
N ILE A 124 11.23 0.31 2.85
CA ILE A 124 11.07 0.01 4.26
C ILE A 124 11.71 -1.35 4.46
N GLY A 125 12.78 -1.42 5.25
CA GLY A 125 13.57 -2.64 5.32
C GLY A 125 14.23 -2.89 6.65
N TYR A 126 14.56 -4.14 6.87
CA TYR A 126 15.28 -4.60 8.05
C TYR A 126 16.78 -4.40 7.92
N THR A 127 17.44 -4.37 9.06
CA THR A 127 18.89 -4.49 9.19
C THR A 127 19.18 -5.60 10.22
N GLY A 128 20.45 -5.90 10.47
CA GLY A 128 20.83 -6.83 11.54
C GLY A 128 20.31 -6.45 12.94
N LYS A 129 19.76 -5.25 13.13
CA LYS A 129 19.19 -4.76 14.39
C LYS A 129 17.66 -4.88 14.48
N GLY A 130 16.96 -5.15 13.40
CA GLY A 130 15.51 -5.30 13.40
C GLY A 130 14.80 -4.68 12.19
N CYS A 131 13.47 -4.60 12.28
CA CYS A 131 12.57 -4.10 11.25
C CYS A 131 11.82 -2.85 11.74
N PRO A 132 11.51 -1.91 10.85
CA PRO A 132 10.72 -0.72 11.21
C PRO A 132 9.31 -1.07 11.68
N VAL A 133 8.80 -0.27 12.61
CA VAL A 133 7.39 -0.20 12.98
C VAL A 133 6.85 1.14 12.52
N ILE A 134 5.80 1.12 11.71
CA ILE A 134 5.18 2.33 11.15
C ILE A 134 3.82 2.53 11.80
N GLY A 135 3.59 3.70 12.35
CA GLY A 135 2.31 4.10 12.96
C GLY A 135 1.19 4.34 11.95
N ASN A 136 0.11 4.96 12.42
CA ASN A 136 -1.06 5.28 11.62
C ASN A 136 -0.88 6.60 10.84
N ASN A 137 -1.59 6.76 9.72
CA ASN A 137 -1.61 8.00 8.93
C ASN A 137 -0.22 8.50 8.48
N VAL A 138 0.78 7.62 8.45
CA VAL A 138 2.14 7.96 8.04
C VAL A 138 2.21 8.10 6.53
N MET A 139 2.90 9.15 6.05
CA MET A 139 3.21 9.35 4.63
C MET A 139 4.70 9.15 4.39
N ILE A 140 5.04 8.21 3.50
CA ILE A 140 6.43 7.95 3.09
C ILE A 140 6.54 8.30 1.61
N THR A 141 7.22 9.41 1.33
CA THR A 141 7.27 9.98 -0.01
C THR A 141 8.37 9.35 -0.87
N CYS A 142 8.38 9.68 -2.16
CA CYS A 142 9.17 8.99 -3.17
C CYS A 142 10.67 8.91 -2.81
N GLY A 143 11.25 7.73 -3.06
CA GLY A 143 12.67 7.49 -2.86
C GLY A 143 13.12 7.37 -1.39
N ALA A 144 12.25 7.60 -0.41
CA ALA A 144 12.62 7.54 1.00
C ALA A 144 13.02 6.13 1.45
N LYS A 145 13.93 6.06 2.42
CA LYS A 145 14.39 4.82 3.05
C LYS A 145 14.11 4.87 4.54
N VAL A 146 13.46 3.84 5.08
CA VAL A 146 13.22 3.65 6.51
C VAL A 146 13.83 2.31 6.90
N LEU A 147 14.94 2.34 7.63
CA LEU A 147 15.79 1.16 7.78
C LEU A 147 16.09 0.82 9.24
N GLY A 148 16.01 -0.47 9.57
CA GLY A 148 16.40 -1.03 10.85
C GLY A 148 15.32 -0.97 11.93
N ASP A 149 15.71 -1.14 13.18
CA ASP A 149 14.81 -1.13 14.33
C ASP A 149 14.44 0.33 14.69
N VAL A 150 13.50 0.90 13.93
CA VAL A 150 13.04 2.28 14.11
C VAL A 150 11.53 2.32 14.22
N PHE A 151 11.03 3.22 15.05
CA PHE A 151 9.61 3.53 15.15
C PHE A 151 9.32 4.85 14.42
N VAL A 152 8.31 4.84 13.54
CA VAL A 152 7.79 6.05 12.89
C VAL A 152 6.41 6.35 13.47
N GLY A 153 6.33 7.43 14.23
CA GLY A 153 5.12 7.83 14.95
C GLY A 153 3.96 8.23 14.03
N ASP A 154 2.74 8.18 14.60
CA ASP A 154 1.49 8.48 13.89
C ASP A 154 1.53 9.85 13.22
N GLY A 155 0.98 9.94 12.02
CA GLY A 155 0.89 11.18 11.26
C GLY A 155 2.23 11.75 10.74
N ALA A 156 3.35 11.05 10.97
CA ALA A 156 4.65 11.49 10.48
C ALA A 156 4.71 11.52 8.95
N VAL A 157 5.52 12.43 8.41
CA VAL A 157 5.79 12.55 6.98
C VAL A 157 7.29 12.37 6.73
N ILE A 158 7.63 11.34 5.97
CA ILE A 158 9.01 11.12 5.54
C ILE A 158 9.18 11.73 4.15
N GLY A 159 9.97 12.80 4.09
CA GLY A 159 10.23 13.57 2.87
C GLY A 159 10.92 12.75 1.78
N ALA A 160 10.84 13.24 0.54
CA ALA A 160 11.42 12.57 -0.61
C ALA A 160 12.94 12.36 -0.43
N ASN A 161 13.41 11.14 -0.77
CA ASN A 161 14.80 10.71 -0.65
C ASN A 161 15.39 10.80 0.77
N ALA A 162 14.58 10.98 1.80
CA ALA A 162 15.05 10.96 3.18
C ALA A 162 15.48 9.55 3.61
N VAL A 163 16.53 9.47 4.44
CA VAL A 163 17.02 8.20 5.00
C VAL A 163 16.84 8.19 6.52
N VAL A 164 15.80 7.51 6.96
CA VAL A 164 15.44 7.37 8.39
C VAL A 164 16.14 6.16 8.98
N VAL A 165 16.96 6.41 10.02
CA VAL A 165 17.72 5.40 10.77
C VAL A 165 17.60 5.59 12.29
N LYS A 166 16.69 6.46 12.72
CA LYS A 166 16.34 6.74 14.12
C LYS A 166 14.82 6.89 14.24
N ASN A 167 14.31 6.75 15.45
CA ASN A 167 12.89 6.95 15.73
C ASN A 167 12.41 8.34 15.29
N VAL A 168 11.18 8.38 14.84
CA VAL A 168 10.49 9.58 14.37
C VAL A 168 9.28 9.85 15.26
N GLU A 169 9.23 11.03 15.82
CA GLU A 169 8.12 11.47 16.68
C GLU A 169 6.80 11.58 15.88
N PRO A 170 5.66 11.39 16.54
CA PRO A 170 4.36 11.63 15.91
C PRO A 170 4.26 13.05 15.32
N GLY A 171 3.62 13.16 14.15
CA GLY A 171 3.44 14.43 13.44
C GLY A 171 4.71 15.06 12.87
N ALA A 172 5.88 14.46 13.05
CA ALA A 172 7.14 15.04 12.56
C ALA A 172 7.25 14.93 11.04
N VAL A 173 7.79 15.97 10.41
CA VAL A 173 8.19 15.98 9.00
C VAL A 173 9.70 15.83 8.94
N MET A 174 10.15 14.73 8.32
CA MET A 174 11.57 14.35 8.22
C MET A 174 12.13 14.60 6.84
N GLY A 175 13.40 14.99 6.75
CA GLY A 175 14.10 15.13 5.47
C GLY A 175 15.61 14.99 5.61
N GLY A 176 16.27 14.72 4.48
CA GLY A 176 17.73 14.62 4.40
C GLY A 176 18.31 13.24 4.62
N VAL A 177 19.65 13.13 4.55
CA VAL A 177 20.45 11.90 4.67
C VAL A 177 21.63 12.18 5.62
N PRO A 178 21.62 11.64 6.86
CA PRO A 178 20.49 11.01 7.54
C PRO A 178 19.34 12.00 7.79
N ALA A 179 18.11 11.45 7.88
CA ALA A 179 16.92 12.28 8.06
C ALA A 179 16.93 13.02 9.40
N LYS A 180 16.54 14.31 9.35
CA LYS A 180 16.35 15.18 10.52
C LYS A 180 14.95 15.78 10.48
N VAL A 181 14.45 16.22 11.61
CA VAL A 181 13.17 16.95 11.70
C VAL A 181 13.30 18.28 10.97
N ILE A 182 12.47 18.51 9.96
CA ILE A 182 12.35 19.79 9.24
C ILE A 182 11.27 20.65 9.90
N ARG A 183 10.16 20.02 10.31
CA ARG A 183 8.99 20.67 10.90
C ARG A 183 8.24 19.65 11.76
N LYS A 184 7.62 20.11 12.84
CA LYS A 184 6.53 19.37 13.49
C LYS A 184 5.21 19.87 12.91
N LYS A 185 4.28 18.97 12.63
CA LYS A 185 2.92 19.33 12.27
C LYS A 185 2.28 19.87 13.55
N GLU A 186 1.93 21.15 13.56
CA GLU A 186 1.11 21.72 14.64
C GLU A 186 -0.29 21.10 14.53
N ASP A 187 -0.86 20.78 15.67
CA ASP A 187 -2.22 20.17 15.81
C ASP A 187 -3.31 21.12 15.32
#